data_d0b42e73efd9b667583ce2ad42fabf32
#
_entry.id   d0b42e73efd9b667583ce2ad42fabf32
#
_cell.length_a   1.000
_cell.length_b   1.000
_cell.length_c   1.000
_cell.angle_alpha   90.00
_cell.angle_beta   90.00
_cell.angle_gamma   90.00
#
_symmetry.space_group_name_H-M   'P 1'
#
loop_
_entity.id
_entity.type
_entity.pdbx_description
1 polymer ?
#
loop_
_entity_poly.entity_id
_entity_poly.type
_entity_poly.pdbx_seq_one_letter_code
_entity_poly.pdbx_strand_id
1 'polypeptide(L)'
;LAPWLSLPDDDTAEGRQRKQLREWALKSYAQAVDPQSKDYLLWRKEGQPLVDAAYVAESFLRGYDALWMPLDKLTKQRYINEFIQLRRIDPPYTNWLLFSSTIECFLRKAGAKSDTYRIASSLRKIEEWYVGDGWYSDGPEFAFDYYNSFVLHPMYVECLEVFTNGGKRNIRNAPKCNFQHALKRMQRFGAILERFISPEGTFPVFGRSITYRTGTLQPLALLAWREWLPKELPNGQVRAAMTAVIKRMFGDNRNFNDKGFLTLGFNGSQPHISDWYTNNGSLYMASLAFLPLGLPATHPFWTDRPQSWTSKKAWEGEAFPKDHAYYE
;
A
#
# COMPACT_ATOMS: atom_id res chain seq x y z
N LEU A 1 5.60 6.10 3.61
CA LEU A 1 6.53 7.26 3.51
C LEU A 1 7.67 7.07 2.49
N ALA A 2 7.96 5.85 2.02
CA ALA A 2 9.06 5.60 1.08
C ALA A 2 9.09 6.55 -0.14
N PRO A 3 7.95 6.83 -0.82
CA PRO A 3 7.96 7.79 -1.93
C PRO A 3 8.34 9.21 -1.51
N TRP A 4 7.86 9.67 -0.36
CA TRP A 4 8.20 11.00 0.15
C TRP A 4 9.68 11.12 0.51
N LEU A 5 10.24 10.07 1.13
CA LEU A 5 11.67 10.02 1.44
C LEU A 5 12.56 9.99 0.17
N SER A 6 11.97 9.69 -0.99
CA SER A 6 12.67 9.65 -2.29
C SER A 6 12.69 10.99 -3.03
N LEU A 7 11.96 11.99 -2.54
CA LEU A 7 12.02 13.34 -3.12
C LEU A 7 13.42 13.94 -2.95
N PRO A 8 13.85 14.79 -3.89
CA PRO A 8 15.13 15.52 -3.79
C PRO A 8 15.25 16.31 -2.49
N ASP A 9 16.46 16.43 -1.98
CA ASP A 9 16.75 17.30 -0.84
C ASP A 9 16.57 18.77 -1.24
N ASP A 10 16.02 19.55 -0.32
CA ASP A 10 15.86 20.99 -0.44
C ASP A 10 16.03 21.65 0.95
N ASP A 11 16.20 22.99 0.97
CA ASP A 11 16.46 23.75 2.19
C ASP A 11 15.18 24.19 2.94
N THR A 12 14.02 23.66 2.55
CA THR A 12 12.77 23.92 3.27
C THR A 12 12.74 23.19 4.61
N ALA A 13 11.87 23.59 5.51
CA ALA A 13 11.66 22.88 6.79
C ALA A 13 11.26 21.42 6.55
N GLU A 14 10.40 21.18 5.55
CA GLU A 14 9.98 19.83 5.13
C GLU A 14 11.17 19.03 4.57
N GLY A 15 11.99 19.63 3.70
CA GLY A 15 13.17 18.97 3.13
C GLY A 15 14.18 18.53 4.19
N ARG A 16 14.43 19.38 5.19
CA ARG A 16 15.30 19.03 6.33
C ARG A 16 14.73 17.89 7.16
N GLN A 17 13.42 17.91 7.44
CA GLN A 17 12.75 16.82 8.16
C GLN A 17 12.82 15.51 7.35
N ARG A 18 12.56 15.56 6.04
CA ARG A 18 12.64 14.43 5.12
C ARG A 18 14.02 13.80 5.13
N LYS A 19 15.08 14.62 5.02
CA LYS A 19 16.46 14.17 5.10
C LYS A 19 16.77 13.46 6.42
N GLN A 20 16.39 14.06 7.54
CA GLN A 20 16.57 13.45 8.87
C GLN A 20 15.87 12.11 9.00
N LEU A 21 14.60 12.02 8.54
CA LEU A 21 13.84 10.79 8.62
C LEU A 21 14.39 9.71 7.67
N ARG A 22 14.94 10.10 6.52
CA ARG A 22 15.62 9.17 5.62
C ARG A 22 16.90 8.61 6.26
N GLU A 23 17.70 9.44 6.90
CA GLU A 23 18.87 8.98 7.65
C GLU A 23 18.51 8.00 8.77
N TRP A 24 17.43 8.27 9.51
CA TRP A 24 16.91 7.34 10.53
C TRP A 24 16.42 6.04 9.90
N ALA A 25 15.70 6.11 8.79
CA ALA A 25 15.24 4.92 8.07
C ALA A 25 16.42 4.05 7.63
N LEU A 26 17.44 4.63 7.01
CA LEU A 26 18.63 3.89 6.56
C LEU A 26 19.37 3.23 7.75
N LYS A 27 19.52 3.94 8.86
CA LYS A 27 20.09 3.38 10.10
C LYS A 27 19.23 2.23 10.63
N SER A 28 17.92 2.41 10.67
CA SER A 28 16.99 1.37 11.14
C SER A 28 17.02 0.14 10.25
N TYR A 29 17.09 0.31 8.92
CA TYR A 29 17.25 -0.80 8.00
C TYR A 29 18.55 -1.57 8.22
N ALA A 30 19.66 -0.88 8.47
CA ALA A 30 20.92 -1.55 8.77
C ALA A 30 20.84 -2.37 10.07
N GLN A 31 20.25 -1.79 11.11
CA GLN A 31 20.08 -2.45 12.42
C GLN A 31 19.11 -3.65 12.35
N ALA A 32 18.04 -3.56 11.55
CA ALA A 32 17.02 -4.58 11.41
C ALA A 32 17.56 -5.94 10.92
N VAL A 33 18.68 -5.95 10.20
CA VAL A 33 19.32 -7.17 9.67
C VAL A 33 20.71 -7.45 10.27
N ASP A 34 21.15 -6.65 11.24
CA ASP A 34 22.39 -6.91 11.95
C ASP A 34 22.17 -7.82 13.16
N PRO A 35 22.65 -9.09 13.14
CA PRO A 35 22.44 -10.02 14.24
C PRO A 35 23.04 -9.56 15.59
N GLN A 36 23.93 -8.55 15.57
CA GLN A 36 24.51 -7.98 16.78
C GLN A 36 23.71 -6.77 17.31
N SER A 37 22.75 -6.28 16.52
CA SER A 37 21.91 -5.16 16.93
C SER A 37 20.82 -5.59 17.90
N LYS A 38 20.49 -4.72 18.85
CA LYS A 38 19.32 -4.88 19.72
C LYS A 38 18.00 -4.76 18.93
N ASP A 39 18.05 -4.13 17.77
CA ASP A 39 16.93 -3.88 16.86
C ASP A 39 16.85 -4.91 15.74
N TYR A 40 17.60 -6.04 15.85
CA TYR A 40 17.51 -7.14 14.89
C TYR A 40 16.10 -7.71 14.89
N LEU A 41 15.46 -7.75 13.71
CA LEU A 41 14.09 -8.24 13.58
C LEU A 41 14.02 -9.77 13.70
N LEU A 42 12.86 -10.26 14.14
CA LEU A 42 12.62 -11.69 14.37
C LEU A 42 12.29 -12.43 13.06
N TRP A 43 13.15 -12.32 12.05
CA TRP A 43 12.96 -12.85 10.69
C TRP A 43 12.54 -14.32 10.61
N ARG A 44 12.86 -15.11 11.62
CA ARG A 44 12.76 -16.58 11.57
C ARG A 44 11.78 -17.16 12.57
N LYS A 45 11.06 -16.30 13.27
CA LYS A 45 10.12 -16.70 14.30
C LYS A 45 8.70 -16.70 13.74
N GLU A 46 8.05 -17.86 13.70
CA GLU A 46 6.64 -18.00 13.25
C GLU A 46 6.39 -17.64 11.77
N GLY A 47 5.11 -17.34 11.41
CA GLY A 47 4.70 -16.93 10.05
C GLY A 47 4.70 -15.43 9.83
N GLN A 48 4.43 -14.62 10.87
CA GLN A 48 4.28 -13.17 10.77
C GLN A 48 5.45 -12.44 10.07
N PRO A 49 6.71 -12.83 10.24
CA PRO A 49 7.82 -12.22 9.50
C PRO A 49 7.66 -12.17 7.99
N LEU A 50 6.85 -13.04 7.38
CA LEU A 50 6.57 -12.98 5.94
C LEU A 50 5.79 -11.69 5.59
N VAL A 51 4.83 -11.29 6.44
CA VAL A 51 4.06 -10.06 6.26
C VAL A 51 4.94 -8.83 6.43
N ASP A 52 5.67 -8.76 7.54
CA ASP A 52 6.50 -7.60 7.88
C ASP A 52 7.62 -7.41 6.84
N ALA A 53 8.25 -8.49 6.41
CA ALA A 53 9.25 -8.48 5.35
C ALA A 53 8.68 -8.02 3.99
N ALA A 54 7.42 -8.37 3.68
CA ALA A 54 6.78 -7.90 2.45
C ALA A 54 6.61 -6.37 2.45
N TYR A 55 6.24 -5.76 3.56
CA TYR A 55 6.16 -4.29 3.65
C TYR A 55 7.54 -3.62 3.64
N VAL A 56 8.57 -4.27 4.19
CA VAL A 56 9.96 -3.80 4.02
C VAL A 56 10.37 -3.88 2.55
N ALA A 57 10.10 -4.99 1.87
CA ALA A 57 10.38 -5.16 0.45
C ALA A 57 9.61 -4.14 -0.41
N GLU A 58 8.33 -3.90 -0.10
CA GLU A 58 7.50 -2.87 -0.74
C GLU A 58 8.09 -1.46 -0.54
N SER A 59 8.58 -1.15 0.67
CA SER A 59 9.23 0.14 0.92
C SER A 59 10.49 0.33 0.06
N PHE A 60 11.28 -0.72 -0.13
CA PHE A 60 12.42 -0.70 -1.05
C PHE A 60 12.01 -0.63 -2.53
N LEU A 61 10.92 -1.28 -2.92
CA LEU A 61 10.40 -1.17 -4.29
C LEU A 61 9.94 0.25 -4.60
N ARG A 62 9.25 0.90 -3.66
CA ARG A 62 8.70 2.25 -3.79
C ARG A 62 9.73 3.36 -3.59
N GLY A 63 10.80 3.10 -2.87
CA GLY A 63 11.89 4.04 -2.60
C GLY A 63 13.27 3.50 -2.94
N TYR A 64 13.42 2.79 -4.06
CA TYR A 64 14.61 2.01 -4.39
C TYR A 64 15.91 2.84 -4.32
N ASP A 65 15.92 4.00 -4.96
CA ASP A 65 17.12 4.84 -5.05
C ASP A 65 17.46 5.54 -3.72
N ALA A 66 16.44 5.87 -2.92
CA ALA A 66 16.64 6.57 -1.65
C ALA A 66 16.83 5.65 -0.44
N LEU A 67 16.28 4.44 -0.47
CA LEU A 67 16.24 3.54 0.70
C LEU A 67 17.04 2.25 0.51
N TRP A 68 17.14 1.72 -0.72
CA TRP A 68 17.91 0.52 -0.98
C TRP A 68 19.33 0.83 -1.47
N MET A 69 19.45 1.69 -2.49
CA MET A 69 20.76 1.97 -3.09
C MET A 69 21.81 2.50 -2.13
N PRO A 70 21.50 3.37 -1.14
CA PRO A 70 22.48 3.88 -0.20
C PRO A 70 22.96 2.88 0.85
N LEU A 71 22.26 1.76 1.07
CA LEU A 71 22.67 0.74 2.03
C LEU A 71 24.03 0.14 1.61
N ASP A 72 24.88 -0.16 2.60
CA ASP A 72 26.15 -0.81 2.36
C ASP A 72 25.98 -2.25 1.86
N LYS A 73 27.06 -2.81 1.32
CA LYS A 73 27.07 -4.13 0.72
C LYS A 73 26.70 -5.25 1.69
N LEU A 74 27.16 -5.15 2.95
CA LEU A 74 26.87 -6.15 3.97
C LEU A 74 25.41 -6.14 4.37
N THR A 75 24.86 -4.97 4.61
CA THR A 75 23.42 -4.77 4.90
C THR A 75 22.54 -5.32 3.78
N LYS A 76 22.86 -4.99 2.51
CA LYS A 76 22.16 -5.55 1.34
C LYS A 76 22.20 -7.06 1.29
N GLN A 77 23.38 -7.65 1.52
CA GLN A 77 23.53 -9.10 1.52
C GLN A 77 22.74 -9.78 2.65
N ARG A 78 22.70 -9.15 3.83
CA ARG A 78 21.91 -9.64 4.96
C ARG A 78 20.40 -9.64 4.63
N TYR A 79 19.86 -8.56 4.04
CA TYR A 79 18.46 -8.53 3.57
C TYR A 79 18.16 -9.61 2.55
N ILE A 80 19.01 -9.76 1.52
CA ILE A 80 18.85 -10.80 0.51
C ILE A 80 18.80 -12.19 1.17
N ASN A 81 19.69 -12.46 2.12
CA ASN A 81 19.74 -13.72 2.83
C ASN A 81 18.47 -13.95 3.67
N GLU A 82 18.03 -12.96 4.46
CA GLU A 82 16.82 -13.11 5.27
C GLU A 82 15.58 -13.31 4.38
N PHE A 83 15.43 -12.55 3.31
CA PHE A 83 14.32 -12.70 2.36
C PHE A 83 14.29 -14.08 1.70
N ILE A 84 15.45 -14.63 1.32
CA ILE A 84 15.55 -16.01 0.79
C ILE A 84 15.16 -17.03 1.85
N GLN A 85 15.54 -16.82 3.12
CA GLN A 85 15.19 -17.74 4.21
C GLN A 85 13.68 -17.76 4.51
N LEU A 86 12.94 -16.70 4.20
CA LEU A 86 11.47 -16.66 4.37
C LEU A 86 10.72 -17.60 3.43
N ARG A 87 11.37 -18.15 2.39
CA ARG A 87 10.81 -19.19 1.50
C ARG A 87 10.36 -20.46 2.24
N ARG A 88 10.88 -20.67 3.45
CA ARG A 88 10.48 -21.80 4.33
C ARG A 88 9.08 -21.61 4.93
N ILE A 89 8.54 -20.39 4.95
CA ILE A 89 7.21 -20.12 5.43
C ILE A 89 6.24 -20.49 4.32
N ASP A 90 5.32 -21.40 4.63
CA ASP A 90 4.19 -21.71 3.77
C ASP A 90 3.11 -20.65 4.00
N PRO A 91 2.83 -19.77 3.02
CA PRO A 91 1.85 -18.72 3.21
C PRO A 91 0.43 -19.30 3.26
N PRO A 92 -0.43 -18.86 4.19
CA PRO A 92 -1.86 -19.15 4.11
C PRO A 92 -2.40 -18.85 2.71
N TYR A 93 -3.35 -19.67 2.25
CA TYR A 93 -3.90 -19.60 0.89
C TYR A 93 -4.91 -18.46 0.76
N THR A 94 -4.43 -17.22 0.90
CA THR A 94 -5.14 -15.94 0.95
C THR A 94 -4.27 -14.84 0.33
N ASN A 95 -4.53 -13.58 0.66
CA ASN A 95 -3.67 -12.43 0.31
C ASN A 95 -2.18 -12.64 0.66
N TRP A 96 -1.84 -13.56 1.56
CA TRP A 96 -0.46 -13.88 1.95
C TRP A 96 0.40 -14.37 0.77
N LEU A 97 -0.20 -14.88 -0.28
CA LEU A 97 0.50 -15.20 -1.53
C LEU A 97 1.19 -13.96 -2.11
N LEU A 98 0.59 -12.76 -1.93
CA LEU A 98 1.18 -11.51 -2.39
C LEU A 98 2.34 -11.05 -1.52
N PHE A 99 2.35 -11.34 -0.22
CA PHE A 99 3.52 -11.05 0.62
C PHE A 99 4.74 -11.81 0.11
N SER A 100 4.56 -13.10 -0.15
CA SER A 100 5.61 -13.92 -0.76
C SER A 100 6.08 -13.36 -2.10
N SER A 101 5.14 -12.99 -2.99
CA SER A 101 5.46 -12.43 -4.31
C SER A 101 6.18 -11.09 -4.24
N THR A 102 5.78 -10.21 -3.32
CA THR A 102 6.40 -8.88 -3.16
C THR A 102 7.88 -9.01 -2.79
N ILE A 103 8.20 -9.92 -1.86
CA ILE A 103 9.60 -10.20 -1.50
C ILE A 103 10.39 -10.71 -2.70
N GLU A 104 9.83 -11.65 -3.46
CA GLU A 104 10.50 -12.22 -4.64
C GLU A 104 10.64 -11.18 -5.78
N CYS A 105 9.66 -10.30 -5.95
CA CYS A 105 9.73 -9.19 -6.89
C CYS A 105 10.83 -8.20 -6.49
N PHE A 106 10.98 -7.91 -5.19
CA PHE A 106 12.08 -7.10 -4.73
C PHE A 106 13.44 -7.78 -4.98
N LEU A 107 13.60 -9.07 -4.63
CA LEU A 107 14.82 -9.82 -4.92
C LEU A 107 15.19 -9.74 -6.41
N ARG A 108 14.19 -9.90 -7.30
CA ARG A 108 14.35 -9.75 -8.74
C ARG A 108 14.84 -8.35 -9.13
N LYS A 109 14.24 -7.29 -8.59
CA LYS A 109 14.65 -5.90 -8.87
C LYS A 109 16.06 -5.61 -8.35
N ALA A 110 16.42 -6.17 -7.22
CA ALA A 110 17.76 -6.05 -6.62
C ALA A 110 18.84 -6.88 -7.33
N GLY A 111 18.50 -7.63 -8.39
CA GLY A 111 19.44 -8.49 -9.13
C GLY A 111 19.81 -9.77 -8.40
N ALA A 112 19.10 -10.13 -7.33
CA ALA A 112 19.29 -11.37 -6.60
C ALA A 112 18.50 -12.53 -7.21
N LYS A 113 18.83 -13.77 -6.79
CA LYS A 113 18.11 -14.97 -7.24
C LYS A 113 16.68 -14.96 -6.70
N SER A 114 15.71 -14.62 -7.55
CA SER A 114 14.27 -14.66 -7.25
C SER A 114 13.66 -16.02 -7.64
N ASP A 115 12.61 -16.41 -6.92
CA ASP A 115 11.79 -17.57 -7.25
C ASP A 115 10.64 -17.17 -8.19
N THR A 116 10.88 -17.35 -9.49
CA THR A 116 9.89 -17.00 -10.53
C THR A 116 8.63 -17.86 -10.50
N TYR A 117 8.73 -19.11 -10.03
CA TYR A 117 7.56 -19.97 -9.88
C TYR A 117 6.65 -19.46 -8.77
N ARG A 118 7.22 -19.08 -7.62
CA ARG A 118 6.48 -18.49 -6.49
C ARG A 118 5.74 -17.22 -6.90
N ILE A 119 6.41 -16.32 -7.62
CA ILE A 119 5.75 -15.11 -8.16
C ILE A 119 4.61 -15.51 -9.11
N ALA A 120 4.90 -16.28 -10.15
CA ALA A 120 3.91 -16.58 -11.19
C ALA A 120 2.71 -17.36 -10.67
N SER A 121 2.92 -18.31 -9.74
CA SER A 121 1.84 -19.10 -9.13
C SER A 121 0.91 -18.23 -8.28
N SER A 122 1.49 -17.36 -7.45
CA SER A 122 0.72 -16.43 -6.63
C SER A 122 -0.10 -15.47 -7.49
N LEU A 123 0.53 -14.85 -8.51
CA LEU A 123 -0.18 -13.89 -9.38
C LEU A 123 -1.32 -14.56 -10.16
N ARG A 124 -1.13 -15.79 -10.66
CA ARG A 124 -2.21 -16.55 -11.30
C ARG A 124 -3.35 -16.84 -10.34
N LYS A 125 -3.04 -17.17 -9.09
CA LYS A 125 -4.06 -17.47 -8.10
C LYS A 125 -4.87 -16.24 -7.72
N ILE A 126 -4.23 -15.07 -7.56
CA ILE A 126 -4.95 -13.81 -7.34
C ILE A 126 -5.86 -13.48 -8.54
N GLU A 127 -5.39 -13.73 -9.77
CA GLU A 127 -6.21 -13.59 -10.98
C GLU A 127 -7.48 -14.46 -10.93
N GLU A 128 -7.35 -15.72 -10.51
CA GLU A 128 -8.47 -16.64 -10.37
C GLU A 128 -9.49 -16.21 -9.29
N TRP A 129 -9.07 -15.41 -8.31
CA TRP A 129 -9.90 -14.86 -7.25
C TRP A 129 -10.56 -13.54 -7.60
N TYR A 130 -10.44 -13.06 -8.84
CA TYR A 130 -11.19 -11.89 -9.29
C TYR A 130 -12.68 -12.22 -9.38
N VAL A 131 -13.50 -11.49 -8.63
CA VAL A 131 -14.95 -11.74 -8.56
C VAL A 131 -15.78 -10.78 -9.40
N GLY A 132 -15.12 -9.78 -10.01
CA GLY A 132 -15.77 -8.80 -10.90
C GLY A 132 -15.83 -7.40 -10.30
N ASP A 133 -16.11 -6.43 -11.15
CA ASP A 133 -16.36 -5.03 -10.81
C ASP A 133 -15.29 -4.41 -9.86
N GLY A 134 -14.04 -4.76 -10.06
CA GLY A 134 -12.92 -4.25 -9.28
C GLY A 134 -12.68 -4.98 -7.94
N TRP A 135 -13.35 -6.08 -7.64
CA TRP A 135 -13.18 -6.81 -6.38
C TRP A 135 -12.45 -8.14 -6.57
N TYR A 136 -11.61 -8.48 -5.60
CA TYR A 136 -10.97 -9.79 -5.45
C TYR A 136 -11.46 -10.48 -4.19
N SER A 137 -11.60 -11.79 -4.25
CA SER A 137 -11.72 -12.63 -3.05
C SER A 137 -10.37 -12.74 -2.35
N ASP A 138 -10.39 -12.79 -1.03
CA ASP A 138 -9.19 -13.03 -0.21
C ASP A 138 -9.12 -14.50 0.20
N GLY A 139 -8.89 -15.35 -0.79
CA GLY A 139 -8.93 -16.78 -0.65
C GLY A 139 -10.14 -17.40 -1.37
N PRO A 140 -10.42 -18.69 -1.10
CA PRO A 140 -11.53 -19.42 -1.75
C PRO A 140 -12.90 -18.83 -1.49
N GLU A 141 -13.10 -18.21 -0.32
CA GLU A 141 -14.37 -17.65 0.11
C GLU A 141 -14.31 -16.12 0.06
N PHE A 142 -15.28 -15.50 -0.61
CA PHE A 142 -15.35 -14.06 -0.72
C PHE A 142 -15.75 -13.42 0.62
N ALA A 143 -14.95 -12.45 1.05
CA ALA A 143 -15.25 -11.56 2.16
C ALA A 143 -15.29 -10.10 1.66
N PHE A 144 -16.38 -9.41 1.96
CA PHE A 144 -16.52 -7.99 1.64
C PHE A 144 -15.80 -7.17 2.71
N ASP A 145 -14.52 -6.86 2.45
CA ASP A 145 -13.66 -6.12 3.38
C ASP A 145 -12.60 -5.28 2.65
N TYR A 146 -11.86 -4.49 3.41
CA TYR A 146 -10.81 -3.61 2.89
C TYR A 146 -9.46 -4.31 2.64
N TYR A 147 -9.36 -5.65 2.65
CA TYR A 147 -8.13 -6.31 2.19
C TYR A 147 -7.88 -6.08 0.70
N ASN A 148 -8.92 -5.76 -0.07
CA ASN A 148 -8.76 -5.22 -1.42
C ASN A 148 -7.94 -3.92 -1.44
N SER A 149 -8.07 -3.08 -0.41
CA SER A 149 -7.28 -1.85 -0.24
C SER A 149 -5.91 -2.09 0.37
N PHE A 150 -5.84 -2.93 1.42
CA PHE A 150 -4.61 -3.07 2.20
C PHE A 150 -3.53 -3.87 1.48
N VAL A 151 -3.92 -4.88 0.68
CA VAL A 151 -3.01 -5.85 0.10
C VAL A 151 -3.32 -6.17 -1.36
N LEU A 152 -4.56 -6.62 -1.68
CA LEU A 152 -4.86 -7.27 -2.95
C LEU A 152 -4.54 -6.38 -4.15
N HIS A 153 -5.16 -5.22 -4.28
CA HIS A 153 -4.89 -4.33 -5.41
C HIS A 153 -3.46 -3.78 -5.44
N PRO A 154 -2.95 -3.16 -4.37
CA PRO A 154 -1.64 -2.52 -4.43
C PRO A 154 -0.52 -3.50 -4.75
N MET A 155 -0.41 -4.59 -3.98
CA MET A 155 0.68 -5.54 -4.17
C MET A 155 0.53 -6.34 -5.47
N TYR A 156 -0.70 -6.66 -5.89
CA TYR A 156 -0.93 -7.38 -7.15
C TYR A 156 -0.45 -6.56 -8.36
N VAL A 157 -0.84 -5.28 -8.42
CA VAL A 157 -0.44 -4.37 -9.50
C VAL A 157 1.08 -4.16 -9.51
N GLU A 158 1.68 -3.88 -8.34
CA GLU A 158 3.12 -3.63 -8.24
C GLU A 158 3.94 -4.89 -8.54
N CYS A 159 3.50 -6.06 -8.09
CA CYS A 159 4.14 -7.34 -8.44
C CYS A 159 4.06 -7.63 -9.93
N LEU A 160 2.90 -7.41 -10.57
CA LEU A 160 2.75 -7.55 -12.02
C LEU A 160 3.65 -6.58 -12.77
N GLU A 161 3.72 -5.32 -12.35
CA GLU A 161 4.61 -4.32 -12.95
C GLU A 161 6.06 -4.80 -12.97
N VAL A 162 6.58 -5.24 -11.81
CA VAL A 162 7.96 -5.73 -11.69
C VAL A 162 8.16 -7.01 -12.49
N PHE A 163 7.27 -7.99 -12.34
CA PHE A 163 7.45 -9.31 -12.93
C PHE A 163 7.32 -9.30 -14.46
N THR A 164 6.41 -8.47 -14.99
CA THR A 164 6.16 -8.35 -16.43
C THR A 164 6.95 -7.21 -17.08
N ASN A 165 7.81 -6.52 -16.34
CA ASN A 165 8.56 -5.35 -16.82
C ASN A 165 7.62 -4.27 -17.40
N GLY A 166 6.69 -3.79 -16.57
CA GLY A 166 5.71 -2.77 -16.96
C GLY A 166 4.72 -3.24 -18.03
N GLY A 167 4.37 -4.52 -18.04
CA GLY A 167 3.45 -5.10 -19.03
C GLY A 167 4.09 -5.48 -20.36
N LYS A 168 5.42 -5.35 -20.52
CA LYS A 168 6.14 -5.76 -21.74
C LYS A 168 6.25 -7.28 -21.92
N ARG A 169 5.95 -8.05 -20.88
CA ARG A 169 5.97 -9.51 -20.90
C ARG A 169 4.67 -10.06 -20.33
N ASN A 170 4.16 -11.11 -20.93
CA ASN A 170 2.98 -11.82 -20.44
C ASN A 170 3.36 -12.98 -19.53
N ILE A 171 2.50 -13.30 -18.59
CA ILE A 171 2.58 -14.54 -17.83
C ILE A 171 2.07 -15.67 -18.73
N ARG A 172 2.91 -16.68 -18.94
CA ARG A 172 2.61 -17.79 -19.85
C ARG A 172 1.31 -18.49 -19.47
N ASN A 173 0.44 -18.71 -20.44
CA ASN A 173 -0.87 -19.37 -20.29
C ASN A 173 -1.84 -18.67 -19.30
N ALA A 174 -1.65 -17.39 -19.06
CA ALA A 174 -2.53 -16.59 -18.19
C ALA A 174 -2.72 -15.19 -18.78
N PRO A 175 -3.41 -15.03 -19.91
CA PRO A 175 -3.49 -13.78 -20.67
C PRO A 175 -4.16 -12.65 -19.88
N LYS A 176 -5.10 -12.96 -18.98
CA LYS A 176 -5.75 -11.96 -18.12
C LYS A 176 -4.87 -11.53 -16.96
N CYS A 177 -3.91 -12.36 -16.52
CA CYS A 177 -2.96 -12.07 -15.47
C CYS A 177 -1.87 -11.12 -16.00
N ASN A 178 -2.19 -9.87 -16.19
CA ASN A 178 -1.29 -8.86 -16.72
C ASN A 178 -1.49 -7.51 -16.03
N PHE A 179 -0.47 -6.65 -16.15
CA PHE A 179 -0.42 -5.34 -15.50
C PHE A 179 -1.59 -4.42 -15.89
N GLN A 180 -1.98 -4.39 -17.16
CA GLN A 180 -3.02 -3.48 -17.64
C GLN A 180 -4.41 -3.85 -17.10
N HIS A 181 -4.76 -5.14 -17.07
CA HIS A 181 -6.02 -5.58 -16.46
C HIS A 181 -6.05 -5.28 -14.97
N ALA A 182 -4.99 -5.63 -14.24
CA ALA A 182 -4.90 -5.36 -12.81
C ALA A 182 -5.01 -3.85 -12.51
N LEU A 183 -4.35 -3.00 -13.31
CA LEU A 183 -4.44 -1.56 -13.16
C LEU A 183 -5.86 -1.04 -13.40
N LYS A 184 -6.55 -1.47 -14.46
CA LYS A 184 -7.95 -1.09 -14.72
C LYS A 184 -8.88 -1.51 -13.59
N ARG A 185 -8.70 -2.72 -13.04
CA ARG A 185 -9.46 -3.19 -11.89
C ARG A 185 -9.20 -2.33 -10.65
N MET A 186 -7.93 -1.94 -10.40
CA MET A 186 -7.59 -1.03 -9.31
C MET A 186 -8.16 0.37 -9.54
N GLN A 187 -8.18 0.87 -10.79
CA GLN A 187 -8.83 2.14 -11.13
C GLN A 187 -10.35 2.08 -10.84
N ARG A 188 -11.01 0.98 -11.23
CA ARG A 188 -12.43 0.76 -10.91
C ARG A 188 -12.67 0.71 -9.40
N PHE A 189 -11.86 -0.04 -8.67
CA PHE A 189 -11.96 -0.11 -7.22
C PHE A 189 -11.69 1.25 -6.55
N GLY A 190 -10.72 2.01 -7.06
CA GLY A 190 -10.44 3.38 -6.61
C GLY A 190 -11.64 4.32 -6.82
N ALA A 191 -12.35 4.19 -7.94
CA ALA A 191 -13.57 4.96 -8.19
C ALA A 191 -14.69 4.58 -7.20
N ILE A 192 -14.82 3.32 -6.83
CA ILE A 192 -15.75 2.89 -5.78
C ILE A 192 -15.36 3.47 -4.42
N LEU A 193 -14.06 3.42 -4.06
CA LEU A 193 -13.58 3.98 -2.80
C LEU A 193 -13.83 5.49 -2.70
N GLU A 194 -13.62 6.24 -3.79
CA GLU A 194 -13.88 7.68 -3.81
C GLU A 194 -15.37 7.96 -3.56
N ARG A 195 -16.27 7.19 -4.14
CA ARG A 195 -17.72 7.28 -3.93
C ARG A 195 -18.16 6.89 -2.51
N PHE A 196 -17.40 6.04 -1.84
CA PHE A 196 -17.67 5.70 -0.43
C PHE A 196 -17.37 6.84 0.53
N ILE A 197 -16.60 7.86 0.12
CA ILE A 197 -16.31 8.99 0.98
C ILE A 197 -17.55 9.89 1.04
N SER A 198 -18.17 9.99 2.22
CA SER A 198 -19.33 10.82 2.46
C SER A 198 -19.00 12.31 2.32
N PRO A 199 -20.00 13.20 2.16
CA PRO A 199 -19.79 14.65 2.12
C PRO A 199 -18.99 15.18 3.33
N GLU A 200 -19.11 14.53 4.50
CA GLU A 200 -18.46 14.90 5.76
C GLU A 200 -17.05 14.31 5.92
N GLY A 201 -16.55 13.58 4.92
CA GLY A 201 -15.23 12.94 4.97
C GLY A 201 -15.19 11.67 5.85
N THR A 202 -16.28 10.92 5.91
CA THR A 202 -16.32 9.57 6.47
C THR A 202 -16.38 8.52 5.38
N PHE A 203 -16.17 7.25 5.74
CA PHE A 203 -16.34 6.12 4.83
C PHE A 203 -16.99 4.94 5.57
N PRO A 204 -17.62 3.98 4.88
CA PRO A 204 -18.29 2.83 5.50
C PRO A 204 -17.34 2.01 6.36
N VAL A 205 -17.76 1.68 7.58
CA VAL A 205 -17.00 0.86 8.52
C VAL A 205 -17.50 -0.58 8.42
N PHE A 206 -16.78 -1.43 7.69
CA PHE A 206 -17.13 -2.84 7.52
C PHE A 206 -15.89 -3.73 7.35
N GLY A 207 -16.08 -5.01 7.57
CA GLY A 207 -15.04 -6.01 7.43
C GLY A 207 -14.05 -6.01 8.60
N ARG A 208 -13.04 -6.85 8.46
CA ARG A 208 -11.93 -7.00 9.43
C ARG A 208 -10.84 -5.94 9.22
N SER A 209 -9.98 -5.82 10.21
CA SER A 209 -8.80 -4.93 10.20
C SER A 209 -9.13 -3.44 9.98
N ILE A 210 -10.34 -3.03 10.35
CA ILE A 210 -10.77 -1.63 10.22
C ILE A 210 -9.90 -0.66 11.04
N THR A 211 -9.19 -1.18 12.03
CA THR A 211 -8.20 -0.45 12.82
C THR A 211 -7.03 0.10 12.01
N TYR A 212 -6.83 -0.36 10.76
CA TYR A 212 -5.86 0.21 9.82
C TYR A 212 -6.32 1.55 9.21
N ARG A 213 -7.49 2.03 9.60
CA ARG A 213 -7.98 3.40 9.37
C ARG A 213 -7.84 3.84 7.91
N THR A 214 -7.08 4.92 7.70
CA THR A 214 -6.82 5.50 6.37
C THR A 214 -6.10 4.59 5.40
N GLY A 215 -5.55 3.45 5.84
CA GLY A 215 -5.04 2.41 4.96
C GLY A 215 -6.06 1.92 3.92
N THR A 216 -7.37 2.07 4.22
CA THR A 216 -8.46 1.80 3.27
C THR A 216 -8.35 2.61 1.98
N LEU A 217 -7.69 3.77 2.02
CA LEU A 217 -7.52 4.66 0.88
C LEU A 217 -6.24 4.37 0.07
N GLN A 218 -5.48 3.33 0.41
CA GLN A 218 -4.21 3.03 -0.29
C GLN A 218 -4.35 2.93 -1.81
N PRO A 219 -5.38 2.29 -2.41
CA PRO A 219 -5.51 2.25 -3.87
C PRO A 219 -5.65 3.63 -4.50
N LEU A 220 -6.44 4.53 -3.92
CA LEU A 220 -6.54 5.93 -4.38
C LEU A 220 -5.19 6.65 -4.24
N ALA A 221 -4.51 6.45 -3.12
CA ALA A 221 -3.20 7.03 -2.86
C ALA A 221 -2.13 6.53 -3.85
N LEU A 222 -2.15 5.23 -4.16
CA LEU A 222 -1.24 4.63 -5.13
C LEU A 222 -1.52 5.11 -6.55
N LEU A 223 -2.79 5.14 -6.96
CA LEU A 223 -3.20 5.68 -8.26
C LEU A 223 -2.77 7.14 -8.43
N ALA A 224 -2.95 7.97 -7.40
CA ALA A 224 -2.53 9.36 -7.43
C ALA A 224 -1.00 9.50 -7.52
N TRP A 225 -0.25 8.82 -6.66
CA TRP A 225 1.20 8.89 -6.65
C TRP A 225 1.84 8.38 -7.95
N ARG A 226 1.25 7.34 -8.56
CA ARG A 226 1.76 6.75 -9.81
C ARG A 226 1.22 7.44 -11.06
N GLU A 227 0.45 8.52 -10.93
CA GLU A 227 -0.21 9.20 -12.04
C GLU A 227 -1.11 8.27 -12.86
N TRP A 228 -1.77 7.34 -12.20
CA TRP A 228 -2.66 6.34 -12.79
C TRP A 228 -4.14 6.60 -12.53
N LEU A 229 -4.49 7.77 -12.00
CA LEU A 229 -5.90 8.12 -11.80
C LEU A 229 -6.65 8.07 -13.14
N PRO A 230 -7.85 7.48 -13.18
CA PRO A 230 -8.68 7.54 -14.37
C PRO A 230 -9.20 8.97 -14.60
N LYS A 231 -9.55 9.30 -15.83
CA LYS A 231 -9.93 10.67 -16.22
C LYS A 231 -11.10 11.25 -15.45
N GLU A 232 -12.02 10.39 -15.02
CA GLU A 232 -13.20 10.73 -14.22
C GLU A 232 -12.88 11.07 -12.75
N LEU A 233 -11.66 10.83 -12.31
CA LEU A 233 -11.15 11.17 -10.98
C LEU A 233 -10.01 12.22 -11.06
N PRO A 234 -10.32 13.50 -11.24
CA PRO A 234 -9.31 14.56 -11.31
C PRO A 234 -8.49 14.65 -10.01
N ASN A 235 -7.23 15.01 -10.12
CA ASN A 235 -6.30 15.15 -9.00
C ASN A 235 -6.87 16.00 -7.84
N GLY A 236 -7.43 17.17 -8.14
CA GLY A 236 -8.00 18.07 -7.13
C GLY A 236 -9.20 17.47 -6.39
N GLN A 237 -9.99 16.63 -7.06
CA GLN A 237 -11.12 15.91 -6.47
C GLN A 237 -10.63 14.81 -5.52
N VAL A 238 -9.71 13.96 -5.98
CA VAL A 238 -9.16 12.86 -5.16
C VAL A 238 -8.41 13.41 -3.94
N ARG A 239 -7.60 14.45 -4.13
CA ARG A 239 -6.93 15.14 -3.02
C ARG A 239 -7.94 15.68 -2.00
N ALA A 240 -8.99 16.36 -2.43
CA ALA A 240 -10.01 16.91 -1.53
C ALA A 240 -10.71 15.81 -0.74
N ALA A 241 -11.13 14.73 -1.39
CA ALA A 241 -11.78 13.58 -0.76
C ALA A 241 -10.87 12.92 0.30
N MET A 242 -9.65 12.58 -0.07
CA MET A 242 -8.68 11.96 0.84
C MET A 242 -8.33 12.89 2.01
N THR A 243 -8.16 14.19 1.75
CA THR A 243 -7.87 15.19 2.79
C THR A 243 -9.02 15.32 3.79
N ALA A 244 -10.27 15.24 3.31
CA ALA A 244 -11.44 15.27 4.20
C ALA A 244 -11.42 14.09 5.18
N VAL A 245 -11.15 12.87 4.69
CA VAL A 245 -11.02 11.67 5.54
C VAL A 245 -9.86 11.80 6.52
N ILE A 246 -8.69 12.22 6.05
CA ILE A 246 -7.49 12.38 6.89
C ILE A 246 -7.73 13.40 8.00
N LYS A 247 -8.32 14.56 7.67
CA LYS A 247 -8.68 15.58 8.66
C LYS A 247 -9.71 15.07 9.67
N ARG A 248 -10.71 14.33 9.21
CA ARG A 248 -11.73 13.72 10.07
C ARG A 248 -11.12 12.71 11.03
N MET A 249 -10.17 11.90 10.56
CA MET A 249 -9.51 10.85 11.34
C MET A 249 -8.45 11.40 12.30
N PHE A 250 -7.64 12.36 11.87
CA PHE A 250 -6.46 12.82 12.59
C PHE A 250 -6.48 14.31 12.97
N GLY A 251 -7.62 14.99 12.81
CA GLY A 251 -7.74 16.42 13.13
C GLY A 251 -7.70 16.74 14.63
N ASP A 252 -7.86 15.74 15.47
CA ASP A 252 -7.60 15.79 16.90
C ASP A 252 -6.73 14.60 17.33
N ASN A 253 -6.27 14.61 18.60
CA ASN A 253 -5.32 13.62 19.10
C ASN A 253 -5.96 12.34 19.63
N ARG A 254 -7.27 12.13 19.49
CA ARG A 254 -7.97 10.97 20.05
C ARG A 254 -7.46 9.61 19.60
N ASN A 255 -6.83 9.58 18.41
CA ASN A 255 -6.27 8.36 17.82
C ASN A 255 -4.84 8.06 18.30
N PHE A 256 -4.25 8.93 19.11
CA PHE A 256 -2.89 8.78 19.61
C PHE A 256 -2.89 8.66 21.14
N ASN A 257 -1.97 7.85 21.65
CA ASN A 257 -1.70 7.80 23.10
C ASN A 257 -0.72 8.92 23.49
N ASP A 258 -0.46 9.06 24.80
CA ASP A 258 0.43 10.08 25.37
C ASP A 258 1.87 10.01 24.85
N LYS A 259 2.27 8.90 24.25
CA LYS A 259 3.59 8.69 23.63
C LYS A 259 3.59 8.94 22.13
N GLY A 260 2.47 9.37 21.55
CA GLY A 260 2.31 9.64 20.12
C GLY A 260 2.13 8.41 19.24
N PHE A 261 1.88 7.23 19.80
CA PHE A 261 1.55 6.03 19.03
C PHE A 261 0.04 5.92 18.79
N LEU A 262 -0.34 5.40 17.62
CA LEU A 262 -1.73 5.09 17.34
C LEU A 262 -2.28 4.08 18.36
N THR A 263 -3.49 4.35 18.86
CA THR A 263 -4.23 3.44 19.72
C THR A 263 -4.93 2.35 18.90
N LEU A 264 -5.17 1.19 19.51
CA LEU A 264 -6.06 0.17 18.93
C LEU A 264 -7.47 0.73 18.84
N GLY A 265 -8.03 0.76 17.63
CA GLY A 265 -9.37 1.28 17.38
C GLY A 265 -9.49 1.92 15.99
N PHE A 266 -10.69 2.32 15.62
CA PHE A 266 -10.98 3.01 14.38
C PHE A 266 -10.93 4.54 14.56
N ASN A 267 -11.70 5.07 15.52
CA ASN A 267 -11.70 6.50 15.82
C ASN A 267 -11.63 6.73 17.33
N GLY A 268 -10.42 6.73 17.85
CA GLY A 268 -10.09 6.71 19.26
C GLY A 268 -9.60 5.33 19.73
N SER A 269 -9.54 5.12 21.04
CA SER A 269 -9.19 3.85 21.65
C SER A 269 -10.42 2.94 21.72
N GLN A 270 -10.45 1.92 20.89
CA GLN A 270 -11.55 0.96 20.76
C GLN A 270 -10.99 -0.47 20.63
N PRO A 271 -10.27 -0.98 21.64
CA PRO A 271 -9.54 -2.25 21.52
C PRO A 271 -10.43 -3.45 21.21
N HIS A 272 -11.71 -3.40 21.56
CA HIS A 272 -12.68 -4.48 21.33
C HIS A 272 -13.03 -4.72 19.85
N ILE A 273 -12.73 -3.76 18.95
CA ILE A 273 -12.93 -3.94 17.49
C ILE A 273 -11.69 -4.43 16.77
N SER A 274 -10.60 -4.67 17.52
CA SER A 274 -9.35 -5.18 16.95
C SER A 274 -9.43 -6.68 16.72
N ASP A 275 -8.97 -7.12 15.58
CA ASP A 275 -8.79 -8.55 15.33
C ASP A 275 -7.67 -9.09 16.21
N TRP A 276 -7.69 -10.39 16.50
CA TRP A 276 -6.75 -11.07 17.41
C TRP A 276 -5.27 -10.87 17.02
N TYR A 277 -4.99 -10.65 15.73
CA TYR A 277 -3.64 -10.42 15.19
C TYR A 277 -3.22 -8.94 15.20
N THR A 278 -4.15 -8.01 15.45
CA THR A 278 -3.86 -6.57 15.40
C THR A 278 -3.14 -6.13 16.68
N ASN A 279 -2.09 -5.38 16.52
CA ASN A 279 -1.36 -4.77 17.63
C ASN A 279 -0.94 -3.33 17.26
N ASN A 280 -0.42 -2.56 18.22
CA ASN A 280 -0.01 -1.18 17.97
C ASN A 280 1.09 -1.08 16.89
N GLY A 281 1.94 -2.10 16.75
CA GLY A 281 2.99 -2.15 15.73
C GLY A 281 2.44 -2.26 14.30
N SER A 282 1.27 -2.91 14.10
CA SER A 282 0.67 -3.06 12.77
C SER A 282 -0.09 -1.82 12.29
N LEU A 283 -0.33 -0.83 13.15
CA LEU A 283 -1.11 0.36 12.80
C LEU A 283 -0.39 1.33 11.85
N TYR A 284 0.89 1.08 11.52
CA TYR A 284 1.57 1.80 10.44
C TYR A 284 0.81 1.70 9.10
N MET A 285 -0.04 0.71 8.93
CA MET A 285 -0.92 0.56 7.77
C MET A 285 -1.75 1.81 7.48
N ALA A 286 -2.10 2.60 8.50
CA ALA A 286 -2.76 3.88 8.32
C ALA A 286 -1.94 4.86 7.45
N SER A 287 -0.62 4.73 7.43
CA SER A 287 0.27 5.60 6.64
C SER A 287 0.23 5.32 5.14
N LEU A 288 -0.39 4.24 4.69
CA LEU A 288 -0.47 3.89 3.27
C LEU A 288 -1.30 4.89 2.45
N ALA A 289 -2.16 5.68 3.08
CA ALA A 289 -2.86 6.79 2.44
C ALA A 289 -1.95 7.96 2.05
N PHE A 290 -0.73 8.03 2.57
CA PHE A 290 0.17 9.17 2.39
C PHE A 290 1.15 8.99 1.22
N LEU A 291 0.94 8.03 0.32
CA LEU A 291 1.78 7.85 -0.89
C LEU A 291 1.90 9.11 -1.75
N PRO A 292 0.83 9.94 -1.91
CA PRO A 292 0.93 11.17 -2.71
C PRO A 292 1.92 12.21 -2.18
N LEU A 293 2.35 12.12 -0.91
CA LEU A 293 3.43 12.97 -0.41
C LEU A 293 4.74 12.79 -1.20
N GLY A 294 4.90 11.68 -1.92
CA GLY A 294 6.00 11.44 -2.84
C GLY A 294 5.92 12.20 -4.16
N LEU A 295 4.89 13.00 -4.38
CA LEU A 295 4.78 13.89 -5.54
C LEU A 295 5.42 15.26 -5.23
N PRO A 296 6.15 15.87 -6.18
CA PRO A 296 6.70 17.22 -5.97
C PRO A 296 5.58 18.24 -5.72
N ALA A 297 5.87 19.27 -4.96
CA ALA A 297 4.89 20.31 -4.58
C ALA A 297 4.24 21.02 -5.80
N THR A 298 4.93 21.02 -6.94
CA THR A 298 4.45 21.59 -8.22
C THR A 298 3.54 20.65 -9.01
N HIS A 299 3.37 19.41 -8.56
CA HIS A 299 2.57 18.43 -9.28
C HIS A 299 1.08 18.81 -9.29
N PRO A 300 0.30 18.54 -10.36
CA PRO A 300 -1.14 18.83 -10.45
C PRO A 300 -1.96 18.28 -9.27
N PHE A 301 -1.56 17.15 -8.69
CA PHE A 301 -2.22 16.64 -7.48
C PHE A 301 -2.27 17.70 -6.35
N TRP A 302 -1.24 18.55 -6.23
CA TRP A 302 -1.16 19.60 -5.21
C TRP A 302 -1.67 20.96 -5.70
N THR A 303 -1.44 21.29 -6.96
CA THR A 303 -1.68 22.62 -7.52
C THR A 303 -3.06 22.81 -8.15
N ASP A 304 -3.73 21.73 -8.58
CA ASP A 304 -5.09 21.80 -9.10
C ASP A 304 -6.05 22.35 -8.02
N ARG A 305 -7.05 23.10 -8.45
CA ARG A 305 -8.10 23.56 -7.55
C ARG A 305 -8.80 22.39 -6.88
N PRO A 306 -9.07 22.45 -5.55
CA PRO A 306 -9.89 21.45 -4.89
C PRO A 306 -11.27 21.38 -5.53
N GLN A 307 -11.79 20.15 -5.71
CA GLN A 307 -13.13 19.92 -6.25
C GLN A 307 -13.90 19.01 -5.29
N SER A 308 -15.21 19.21 -5.22
CA SER A 308 -16.10 18.29 -4.54
C SER A 308 -15.97 16.90 -5.16
N TRP A 309 -15.91 15.87 -4.33
CA TRP A 309 -15.87 14.47 -4.80
C TRP A 309 -17.28 13.95 -5.11
N THR A 310 -17.37 12.81 -5.73
CA THR A 310 -18.61 12.30 -6.33
C THR A 310 -19.77 12.25 -5.34
N SER A 311 -19.59 11.66 -4.16
CA SER A 311 -20.64 11.58 -3.14
C SER A 311 -21.06 12.98 -2.65
N LYS A 312 -20.09 13.88 -2.45
CA LYS A 312 -20.38 15.26 -2.05
C LYS A 312 -21.19 15.99 -3.12
N LYS A 313 -20.79 15.94 -4.39
CA LYS A 313 -21.57 16.50 -5.52
C LYS A 313 -23.00 15.96 -5.54
N ALA A 314 -23.16 14.64 -5.37
CA ALA A 314 -24.46 14.00 -5.40
C ALA A 314 -25.42 14.52 -4.32
N TRP A 315 -24.94 14.67 -3.09
CA TRP A 315 -25.73 15.17 -1.98
C TRP A 315 -25.96 16.69 -2.01
N GLU A 316 -25.10 17.44 -2.68
CA GLU A 316 -25.25 18.88 -2.94
C GLU A 316 -26.11 19.19 -4.18
N GLY A 317 -26.59 18.16 -4.91
CA GLY A 317 -27.40 18.33 -6.12
C GLY A 317 -26.59 18.75 -7.35
N GLU A 318 -25.27 18.63 -7.31
CA GLU A 318 -24.39 18.96 -8.44
C GLU A 318 -24.32 17.79 -9.45
N ALA A 319 -23.96 18.11 -10.68
CA ALA A 319 -23.73 17.10 -11.72
C ALA A 319 -22.49 16.25 -11.39
N PHE A 320 -22.62 14.95 -11.54
CA PHE A 320 -21.53 13.99 -11.39
C PHE A 320 -21.65 12.84 -12.41
N PRO A 321 -20.57 12.14 -12.74
CA PRO A 321 -20.63 10.99 -13.66
C PRO A 321 -21.46 9.85 -13.09
N LYS A 322 -22.40 9.32 -13.90
CA LYS A 322 -23.13 8.11 -13.57
C LYS A 322 -22.15 6.94 -13.41
N ASP A 323 -22.40 6.09 -12.43
CA ASP A 323 -21.59 4.91 -12.20
C ASP A 323 -21.93 3.79 -13.20
N HIS A 324 -20.89 2.99 -13.53
CA HIS A 324 -21.00 1.85 -14.42
C HIS A 324 -20.16 0.70 -13.90
N ALA A 325 -20.71 -0.52 -13.93
CA ALA A 325 -19.90 -1.71 -13.67
C ALA A 325 -18.80 -1.85 -14.72
N TYR A 326 -17.66 -2.37 -14.28
CA TYR A 326 -16.54 -2.70 -15.17
C TYR A 326 -16.65 -4.14 -15.64
N TYR A 327 -16.80 -4.33 -16.92
CA TYR A 327 -16.80 -5.64 -17.60
C TYR A 327 -15.51 -5.78 -18.43
N GLU A 328 -14.88 -6.98 -18.40
CA GLU A 328 -13.70 -7.35 -19.18
C GLU A 328 -14.04 -7.98 -20.51
#